data_bf46b7e4ef040b7090ccfe5598c18aa4
#
_entry.id   bf46b7e4ef040b7090ccfe5598c18aa4
#
_cell.length_a   1.000
_cell.length_b   1.000
_cell.length_c   1.000
_cell.angle_alpha   90.00
_cell.angle_beta   90.00
_cell.angle_gamma   90.00
#
_symmetry.space_group_name_H-M   'P 1'
#
loop_
_entity.id
_entity.type
_entity.pdbx_description
1 polymer ?
#
loop_
_entity_poly.entity_id
_entity_poly.type
_entity_poly.pdbx_seq_one_letter_code
_entity_poly.pdbx_strand_id
1 'polypeptide(L)'
;MRNPYGIAAIFAVLALAGTRGAASAGPQAGEVLGLFGQCFVETGGQRSPLKLGDAVRIGDAVDVGEEAKLKLRMNDGSVIAVAAGSRLTIADYRVGNSGASRDAKLSLGAGLLRAVVSSLQGPAHFEVDTATGVAAVRSTDWFIEAQPGSTQVGVLEGRVSLKSVATGKEIVIPGHWGARVEAGRDPVPARVWTGAEFDNFIRRTNLDAAGP
;
A
#
# COMPACT_ATOMS: atom_id res chain seq x y z
N MET A 1 10.37 -64.84 -52.99
CA MET A 1 11.43 -64.29 -52.15
C MET A 1 10.92 -62.93 -51.65
N ARG A 2 10.67 -62.83 -50.38
CA ARG A 2 9.86 -61.76 -49.80
C ARG A 2 10.75 -60.81 -49.06
N ASN A 3 10.62 -59.54 -49.36
CA ASN A 3 11.26 -58.48 -48.64
C ASN A 3 10.16 -57.69 -47.89
N PRO A 4 10.27 -57.46 -46.55
CA PRO A 4 9.45 -56.46 -45.90
C PRO A 4 10.36 -55.41 -45.26
N TYR A 5 10.35 -54.22 -45.82
CA TYR A 5 10.91 -53.07 -45.15
C TYR A 5 9.79 -52.44 -44.23
N GLY A 6 9.94 -52.59 -42.95
CA GLY A 6 9.15 -51.90 -41.96
C GLY A 6 9.66 -50.48 -41.76
N ILE A 7 8.84 -49.50 -42.09
CA ILE A 7 9.10 -48.08 -41.83
C ILE A 7 8.64 -47.79 -40.41
N ALA A 8 9.59 -47.59 -39.50
CA ALA A 8 9.31 -47.09 -38.16
C ALA A 8 9.16 -45.57 -38.21
N ALA A 9 7.93 -45.06 -38.01
CA ALA A 9 7.63 -43.65 -37.88
C ALA A 9 8.01 -43.21 -36.48
N ILE A 10 9.05 -42.39 -36.35
CA ILE A 10 9.43 -41.72 -35.11
C ILE A 10 8.58 -40.46 -34.98
N PHE A 11 7.62 -40.46 -34.05
CA PHE A 11 6.89 -39.26 -33.64
C PHE A 11 7.79 -38.45 -32.68
N ALA A 12 8.39 -37.39 -33.20
CA ALA A 12 9.03 -36.37 -32.36
C ALA A 12 7.96 -35.50 -31.68
N VAL A 13 7.77 -35.73 -30.41
CA VAL A 13 6.92 -34.81 -29.56
C VAL A 13 7.76 -33.57 -29.29
N LEU A 14 7.43 -32.48 -29.99
CA LEU A 14 8.00 -31.17 -29.75
C LEU A 14 7.34 -30.60 -28.49
N ALA A 15 8.00 -30.71 -27.34
CA ALA A 15 7.59 -30.05 -26.11
C ALA A 15 7.79 -28.54 -26.25
N LEU A 16 6.72 -27.79 -26.50
CA LEU A 16 6.71 -26.32 -26.38
C LEU A 16 6.92 -25.98 -24.91
N ALA A 17 8.15 -25.76 -24.49
CA ALA A 17 8.46 -25.11 -23.23
C ALA A 17 8.01 -23.64 -23.34
N GLY A 18 6.79 -23.34 -22.85
CA GLY A 18 6.30 -21.98 -22.72
C GLY A 18 7.19 -21.24 -21.73
N THR A 19 8.05 -20.36 -22.23
CA THR A 19 8.75 -19.38 -21.40
C THR A 19 7.71 -18.47 -20.77
N ARG A 20 7.32 -18.75 -19.52
CA ARG A 20 6.64 -17.77 -18.68
C ARG A 20 7.59 -16.59 -18.52
N GLY A 21 7.34 -15.52 -19.25
CA GLY A 21 8.05 -14.27 -19.07
C GLY A 21 7.92 -13.87 -17.60
N ALA A 22 9.04 -13.83 -16.86
CA ALA A 22 9.07 -13.24 -15.55
C ALA A 22 8.63 -11.78 -15.71
N ALA A 23 7.50 -11.42 -15.12
CA ALA A 23 7.08 -10.02 -15.06
C ALA A 23 8.23 -9.26 -14.39
N SER A 24 8.78 -8.26 -15.10
CA SER A 24 9.87 -7.44 -14.57
C SER A 24 9.37 -6.72 -13.34
N ALA A 25 9.97 -7.01 -12.20
CA ALA A 25 9.67 -6.30 -10.96
C ALA A 25 9.97 -4.80 -11.14
N GLY A 26 9.07 -3.94 -10.71
CA GLY A 26 9.23 -2.49 -10.76
C GLY A 26 10.44 -1.98 -9.95
N PRO A 27 10.78 -0.69 -10.04
CA PRO A 27 11.82 -0.06 -9.22
C PRO A 27 11.50 -0.23 -7.73
N GLN A 28 12.57 -0.36 -6.91
CA GLN A 28 12.41 -0.42 -5.46
C GLN A 28 11.85 0.89 -4.92
N ALA A 29 10.79 0.81 -4.13
CA ALA A 29 10.11 1.92 -3.48
C ALA A 29 10.47 2.05 -1.99
N GLY A 30 10.86 0.94 -1.36
CA GLY A 30 11.18 0.87 0.05
C GLY A 30 11.61 -0.53 0.49
N GLU A 31 11.60 -0.75 1.80
CA GLU A 31 11.96 -2.03 2.42
C GLU A 31 11.11 -2.31 3.66
N VAL A 32 11.01 -3.57 4.04
CA VAL A 32 10.36 -4.00 5.28
C VAL A 32 11.22 -3.62 6.48
N LEU A 33 10.75 -2.64 7.26
CA LEU A 33 11.40 -2.17 8.48
C LEU A 33 11.08 -3.07 9.69
N GLY A 34 9.93 -3.72 9.68
CA GLY A 34 9.49 -4.65 10.69
C GLY A 34 8.16 -5.31 10.32
N LEU A 35 7.92 -6.49 10.86
CA LEU A 35 6.65 -7.19 10.70
C LEU A 35 6.38 -8.10 11.91
N PHE A 36 5.10 -8.34 12.15
CA PHE A 36 4.60 -9.34 13.09
C PHE A 36 3.54 -10.17 12.36
N GLY A 37 3.50 -11.47 12.60
CA GLY A 37 2.56 -12.38 11.94
C GLY A 37 2.87 -12.58 10.45
N GLN A 38 1.88 -13.01 9.70
CA GLN A 38 2.03 -13.36 8.29
C GLN A 38 1.69 -12.18 7.38
N CYS A 39 2.70 -11.69 6.66
CA CYS A 39 2.56 -10.68 5.62
C CYS A 39 3.05 -11.26 4.29
N PHE A 40 2.41 -10.87 3.20
CA PHE A 40 2.75 -11.34 1.86
C PHE A 40 2.90 -10.17 0.91
N VAL A 41 3.70 -10.36 -0.13
CA VAL A 41 3.78 -9.47 -1.29
C VAL A 41 3.34 -10.22 -2.53
N GLU A 42 2.59 -9.55 -3.38
CA GLU A 42 2.21 -10.01 -4.72
C GLU A 42 2.91 -9.12 -5.74
N THR A 43 3.85 -9.71 -6.51
CA THR A 43 4.60 -9.05 -7.58
C THR A 43 4.31 -9.76 -8.89
N GLY A 44 3.73 -9.07 -9.88
CA GLY A 44 3.44 -9.67 -11.18
C GLY A 44 2.51 -10.89 -11.11
N GLY A 45 1.59 -10.95 -10.15
CA GLY A 45 0.66 -12.06 -9.92
C GLY A 45 1.27 -13.25 -9.13
N GLN A 46 2.52 -13.14 -8.68
CA GLN A 46 3.14 -14.14 -7.81
C GLN A 46 3.13 -13.65 -6.36
N ARG A 47 2.57 -14.46 -5.47
CA ARG A 47 2.48 -14.19 -4.04
C ARG A 47 3.60 -14.90 -3.27
N SER A 48 4.33 -14.15 -2.44
CA SER A 48 5.39 -14.67 -1.58
C SER A 48 5.33 -14.06 -0.18
N PRO A 49 5.80 -14.78 0.87
CA PRO A 49 5.86 -14.23 2.22
C PRO A 49 6.92 -13.13 2.30
N LEU A 50 6.61 -12.04 3.03
CA LEU A 50 7.55 -10.98 3.36
C LEU A 50 8.40 -11.34 4.58
N LYS A 51 9.63 -10.85 4.57
CA LYS A 51 10.61 -10.94 5.66
C LYS A 51 11.19 -9.56 5.95
N LEU A 52 11.80 -9.43 7.13
CA LEU A 52 12.54 -8.24 7.50
C LEU A 52 13.64 -7.93 6.48
N GLY A 53 13.73 -6.69 6.02
CA GLY A 53 14.68 -6.21 5.02
C GLY A 53 14.30 -6.49 3.58
N ASP A 54 13.20 -7.21 3.30
CA ASP A 54 12.75 -7.43 1.93
C ASP A 54 12.40 -6.12 1.25
N ALA A 55 12.80 -5.98 -0.01
CA ALA A 55 12.45 -4.82 -0.82
C ALA A 55 10.98 -4.88 -1.24
N VAL A 56 10.28 -3.73 -1.16
CA VAL A 56 8.97 -3.51 -1.79
C VAL A 56 9.15 -2.60 -3.00
N ARG A 57 8.38 -2.86 -4.06
CA ARG A 57 8.60 -2.26 -5.39
C ARG A 57 7.33 -1.57 -5.89
N ILE A 58 7.51 -0.68 -6.85
CA ILE A 58 6.39 -0.12 -7.60
C ILE A 58 5.67 -1.26 -8.33
N GLY A 59 4.36 -1.32 -8.19
CA GLY A 59 3.49 -2.38 -8.71
C GLY A 59 3.21 -3.52 -7.73
N ASP A 60 3.93 -3.60 -6.60
CA ASP A 60 3.65 -4.61 -5.58
C ASP A 60 2.35 -4.32 -4.83
N ALA A 61 1.61 -5.39 -4.53
CA ALA A 61 0.54 -5.38 -3.57
C ALA A 61 0.93 -6.15 -2.31
N VAL A 62 0.76 -5.54 -1.15
CA VAL A 62 1.10 -6.11 0.16
C VAL A 62 -0.17 -6.49 0.88
N ASP A 63 -0.26 -7.74 1.33
CA ASP A 63 -1.35 -8.28 2.14
C ASP A 63 -0.85 -8.53 3.56
N VAL A 64 -1.50 -7.91 4.54
CA VAL A 64 -1.25 -8.10 5.98
C VAL A 64 -2.34 -8.99 6.55
N GLY A 65 -1.96 -10.14 7.10
CA GLY A 65 -2.91 -11.11 7.68
C GLY A 65 -3.70 -10.55 8.86
N GLU A 66 -4.76 -11.26 9.28
CA GLU A 66 -5.71 -10.80 10.31
C GLU A 66 -5.06 -10.58 11.71
N GLU A 67 -3.98 -11.27 12.01
CA GLU A 67 -3.21 -11.13 13.25
C GLU A 67 -1.79 -10.62 12.98
N ALA A 68 -1.62 -9.88 11.89
CA ALA A 68 -0.32 -9.41 11.46
C ALA A 68 -0.25 -7.88 11.46
N LYS A 69 0.98 -7.37 11.43
CA LYS A 69 1.30 -5.95 11.27
C LYS A 69 2.55 -5.81 10.43
N LEU A 70 2.62 -4.77 9.63
CA LEU A 70 3.76 -4.49 8.78
C LEU A 70 4.19 -3.03 8.92
N LYS A 71 5.49 -2.79 8.93
CA LYS A 71 6.08 -1.46 8.86
C LYS A 71 7.07 -1.41 7.71
N LEU A 72 6.90 -0.45 6.82
CA LEU A 72 7.76 -0.19 5.67
C LEU A 72 8.53 1.11 5.88
N ARG A 73 9.78 1.15 5.46
CA ARG A 73 10.57 2.37 5.27
C ARG A 73 10.68 2.63 3.79
N MET A 74 10.17 3.76 3.35
CA MET A 74 10.21 4.16 1.95
C MET A 74 11.53 4.87 1.61
N ASN A 75 11.85 4.96 0.32
CA ASN A 75 13.13 5.52 -0.15
C ASN A 75 13.33 7.01 0.15
N ASP A 76 12.25 7.74 0.48
CA ASP A 76 12.30 9.15 0.93
C ASP A 76 12.39 9.30 2.45
N GLY A 77 12.52 8.18 3.18
CA GLY A 77 12.53 8.15 4.64
C GLY A 77 11.15 8.14 5.30
N SER A 78 10.06 8.23 4.55
CA SER A 78 8.71 8.07 5.08
C SER A 78 8.51 6.66 5.67
N VAL A 79 7.72 6.56 6.74
CA VAL A 79 7.40 5.30 7.40
C VAL A 79 5.91 5.01 7.25
N ILE A 80 5.58 3.84 6.74
CA ILE A 80 4.21 3.37 6.55
C ILE A 80 3.99 2.15 7.44
N ALA A 81 3.04 2.23 8.36
CA ALA A 81 2.59 1.11 9.16
C ALA A 81 1.22 0.63 8.66
N VAL A 82 1.11 -0.67 8.40
CA VAL A 82 -0.08 -1.30 7.84
C VAL A 82 -0.63 -2.29 8.87
N ALA A 83 -1.89 -2.12 9.24
CA ALA A 83 -2.56 -2.93 10.25
C ALA A 83 -3.06 -4.27 9.68
N ALA A 84 -3.52 -5.13 10.58
CA ALA A 84 -4.13 -6.42 10.26
C ALA A 84 -5.30 -6.30 9.25
N GLY A 85 -5.47 -7.30 8.40
CA GLY A 85 -6.54 -7.38 7.42
C GLY A 85 -6.46 -6.33 6.30
N SER A 86 -5.27 -5.74 6.08
CA SER A 86 -5.10 -4.65 5.11
C SER A 86 -4.46 -5.14 3.83
N ARG A 87 -4.89 -4.51 2.70
CA ARG A 87 -4.25 -4.65 1.38
C ARG A 87 -3.81 -3.29 0.85
N LEU A 88 -2.50 -3.12 0.68
CA LEU A 88 -1.86 -1.91 0.19
C LEU A 88 -1.13 -2.18 -1.12
N THR A 89 -1.42 -1.39 -2.16
CA THR A 89 -0.67 -1.42 -3.43
C THR A 89 0.22 -0.19 -3.55
N ILE A 90 1.47 -0.38 -3.94
CA ILE A 90 2.42 0.69 -4.25
C ILE A 90 2.26 1.01 -5.73
N ALA A 91 1.30 1.89 -6.07
CA ALA A 91 0.96 2.20 -7.45
C ALA A 91 2.08 3.00 -8.16
N ASP A 92 2.68 3.95 -7.44
CA ASP A 92 3.87 4.71 -7.87
C ASP A 92 4.64 5.20 -6.65
N TYR A 93 5.98 5.30 -6.74
CA TYR A 93 6.81 5.85 -5.68
C TYR A 93 8.15 6.30 -6.23
N ARG A 94 8.21 7.55 -6.67
CA ARG A 94 9.41 8.14 -7.26
C ARG A 94 10.00 9.18 -6.34
N VAL A 95 11.28 9.04 -6.06
CA VAL A 95 12.08 9.98 -5.28
C VAL A 95 13.13 10.57 -6.21
N GLY A 96 13.22 11.89 -6.27
CA GLY A 96 14.23 12.58 -7.10
C GLY A 96 15.66 12.24 -6.68
N ASN A 97 16.60 12.32 -7.60
CA ASN A 97 18.00 11.90 -7.43
C ASN A 97 18.72 12.50 -6.20
N SER A 98 18.31 13.70 -5.77
CA SER A 98 18.83 14.35 -4.56
C SER A 98 18.07 13.99 -3.27
N GLY A 99 17.01 13.15 -3.36
CA GLY A 99 16.10 12.92 -2.25
C GLY A 99 15.21 14.13 -1.89
N ALA A 100 15.31 15.22 -2.64
CA ALA A 100 14.62 16.48 -2.31
C ALA A 100 13.17 16.54 -2.80
N SER A 101 12.75 15.64 -3.67
CA SER A 101 11.38 15.58 -4.21
C SER A 101 10.80 14.18 -4.16
N ARG A 102 9.47 14.10 -4.11
CA ARG A 102 8.72 12.85 -4.10
C ARG A 102 7.45 12.99 -4.90
N ASP A 103 7.12 11.93 -5.64
CA ASP A 103 5.81 11.70 -6.22
C ASP A 103 5.40 10.25 -5.85
N ALA A 104 4.49 10.12 -4.90
CA ALA A 104 4.08 8.85 -4.32
C ALA A 104 2.57 8.67 -4.42
N LYS A 105 2.16 7.53 -4.95
CA LYS A 105 0.78 7.10 -5.07
C LYS A 105 0.61 5.69 -4.56
N LEU A 106 -0.21 5.55 -3.52
CA LEU A 106 -0.56 4.28 -2.90
C LEU A 106 -2.05 4.02 -3.12
N SER A 107 -2.47 2.75 -3.08
CA SER A 107 -3.88 2.38 -3.09
C SER A 107 -4.16 1.44 -1.91
N LEU A 108 -5.05 1.87 -1.02
CA LEU A 108 -5.51 1.06 0.11
C LEU A 108 -6.86 0.44 -0.26
N GLY A 109 -6.83 -0.84 -0.65
CA GLY A 109 -8.03 -1.57 -1.04
C GLY A 109 -8.94 -1.90 0.14
N ALA A 110 -8.34 -2.19 1.31
CA ALA A 110 -9.03 -2.44 2.58
C ALA A 110 -8.08 -2.25 3.75
N GLY A 111 -8.62 -2.00 4.94
CA GLY A 111 -7.91 -1.95 6.20
C GLY A 111 -7.39 -0.57 6.59
N LEU A 112 -6.34 -0.53 7.41
CA LEU A 112 -5.82 0.66 8.06
C LEU A 112 -4.33 0.86 7.77
N LEU A 113 -3.97 2.08 7.44
CA LEU A 113 -2.60 2.54 7.24
C LEU A 113 -2.34 3.77 8.10
N ARG A 114 -1.16 3.85 8.74
CA ARG A 114 -0.56 5.08 9.27
C ARG A 114 0.64 5.44 8.43
N ALA A 115 0.74 6.69 8.01
CA ALA A 115 1.92 7.21 7.36
C ALA A 115 2.51 8.39 8.12
N VAL A 116 3.80 8.27 8.45
CA VAL A 116 4.64 9.38 8.91
C VAL A 116 5.44 9.82 7.69
N VAL A 117 4.95 10.87 7.04
CA VAL A 117 5.45 11.34 5.74
C VAL A 117 6.54 12.37 5.94
N SER A 118 7.74 12.07 5.43
CA SER A 118 8.91 12.93 5.56
C SER A 118 8.74 14.29 4.89
N SER A 119 9.24 15.33 5.54
CA SER A 119 9.33 16.67 4.95
C SER A 119 10.49 16.73 3.96
N LEU A 120 10.22 17.25 2.76
CA LEU A 120 11.22 17.41 1.71
C LEU A 120 11.34 18.89 1.30
N GLN A 121 12.52 19.29 0.82
CA GLN A 121 12.80 20.69 0.43
C GLN A 121 12.14 21.07 -0.89
N GLY A 122 11.96 20.11 -1.81
CA GLY A 122 11.40 20.31 -3.14
C GLY A 122 9.95 19.90 -3.26
N PRO A 123 9.44 19.76 -4.49
CA PRO A 123 8.10 19.29 -4.76
C PRO A 123 7.86 17.92 -4.12
N ALA A 124 6.82 17.82 -3.31
CA ALA A 124 6.49 16.60 -2.58
C ALA A 124 4.99 16.35 -2.66
N HIS A 125 4.63 15.25 -3.30
CA HIS A 125 3.28 14.73 -3.41
C HIS A 125 3.23 13.34 -2.79
N PHE A 126 2.24 13.09 -1.94
CA PHE A 126 1.96 11.79 -1.35
C PHE A 126 0.47 11.59 -1.30
N GLU A 127 -0.04 10.61 -2.02
CA GLU A 127 -1.46 10.33 -2.19
C GLU A 127 -1.77 8.89 -1.82
N VAL A 128 -2.90 8.70 -1.16
CA VAL A 128 -3.48 7.37 -0.90
C VAL A 128 -4.90 7.33 -1.43
N ASP A 129 -5.11 6.48 -2.42
CA ASP A 129 -6.42 6.20 -3.01
C ASP A 129 -7.13 5.10 -2.23
N THR A 130 -8.43 5.24 -2.09
CA THR A 130 -9.36 4.21 -1.64
C THR A 130 -10.56 4.13 -2.56
N ALA A 131 -11.46 3.19 -2.34
CA ALA A 131 -12.68 3.06 -3.14
C ALA A 131 -13.61 4.30 -3.06
N THR A 132 -13.57 5.07 -1.97
CA THR A 132 -14.50 6.18 -1.73
C THR A 132 -13.84 7.54 -1.62
N GLY A 133 -12.54 7.60 -1.36
CA GLY A 133 -11.82 8.84 -1.15
C GLY A 133 -10.37 8.81 -1.59
N VAL A 134 -9.85 9.98 -1.90
CA VAL A 134 -8.44 10.24 -2.18
C VAL A 134 -7.91 11.17 -1.10
N ALA A 135 -6.87 10.75 -0.38
CA ALA A 135 -6.22 11.54 0.64
C ALA A 135 -4.82 11.96 0.19
N ALA A 136 -4.52 13.27 0.25
CA ALA A 136 -3.23 13.82 -0.19
C ALA A 136 -2.57 14.65 0.90
N VAL A 137 -1.23 14.52 1.03
CA VAL A 137 -0.41 15.19 2.04
C VAL A 137 0.96 15.64 1.49
N ARG A 138 1.67 16.48 2.26
CA ARG A 138 3.07 16.82 1.99
C ARG A 138 4.03 16.30 3.06
N SER A 139 3.76 16.60 4.32
CA SER A 139 4.53 16.20 5.50
C SER A 139 3.56 16.11 6.67
N THR A 140 3.24 14.91 7.12
CA THR A 140 2.07 14.68 7.96
C THR A 140 2.22 13.34 8.67
N ASP A 141 1.81 13.27 9.94
CA ASP A 141 1.55 12.02 10.65
C ASP A 141 0.04 11.81 10.71
N TRP A 142 -0.45 10.76 10.05
CA TRP A 142 -1.86 10.57 9.82
C TRP A 142 -2.26 9.13 9.59
N PHE A 143 -3.54 8.86 9.68
CA PHE A 143 -4.16 7.57 9.44
C PHE A 143 -5.19 7.65 8.32
N ILE A 144 -5.30 6.57 7.55
CA ILE A 144 -6.40 6.34 6.63
C ILE A 144 -6.90 4.90 6.79
N GLU A 145 -8.20 4.74 6.93
CA GLU A 145 -8.86 3.46 7.01
C GLU A 145 -9.88 3.33 5.89
N ALA A 146 -9.72 2.29 5.06
CA ALA A 146 -10.65 1.91 4.01
C ALA A 146 -11.55 0.77 4.52
N GLN A 147 -12.85 1.03 4.59
CA GLN A 147 -13.87 0.06 4.95
C GLN A 147 -14.85 -0.12 3.79
N PRO A 148 -15.65 -1.20 3.75
CA PRO A 148 -16.70 -1.33 2.74
C PRO A 148 -17.61 -0.08 2.73
N GLY A 149 -17.59 0.66 1.61
CA GLY A 149 -18.42 1.84 1.41
C GLY A 149 -18.00 3.12 2.12
N SER A 150 -16.86 3.17 2.82
CA SER A 150 -16.41 4.40 3.47
C SER A 150 -14.88 4.47 3.61
N THR A 151 -14.38 5.70 3.70
CA THR A 151 -12.99 6.00 4.05
C THR A 151 -12.96 6.97 5.21
N GLN A 152 -12.15 6.68 6.22
CA GLN A 152 -11.95 7.53 7.39
C GLN A 152 -10.51 8.00 7.46
N VAL A 153 -10.31 9.27 7.79
CA VAL A 153 -9.00 9.90 7.93
C VAL A 153 -8.88 10.58 9.27
N GLY A 154 -7.77 10.36 9.97
CA GLY A 154 -7.40 11.05 11.21
C GLY A 154 -6.00 11.63 11.08
N VAL A 155 -5.80 12.85 11.54
CA VAL A 155 -4.54 13.58 11.42
C VAL A 155 -3.95 13.83 12.80
N LEU A 156 -2.78 13.28 13.09
CA LEU A 156 -2.05 13.58 14.33
C LEU A 156 -1.31 14.90 14.19
N GLU A 157 -0.56 15.08 13.10
CA GLU A 157 0.23 16.27 12.87
C GLU A 157 0.19 16.65 11.38
N GLY A 158 0.13 17.95 11.08
CA GLY A 158 0.08 18.48 9.73
C GLY A 158 -1.33 18.68 9.19
N ARG A 159 -1.55 18.39 7.92
CA ARG A 159 -2.84 18.55 7.22
C ARG A 159 -3.01 17.48 6.16
N VAL A 160 -4.22 16.99 6.00
CA VAL A 160 -4.64 16.07 4.94
C VAL A 160 -5.76 16.71 4.14
N SER A 161 -5.65 16.68 2.81
CA SER A 161 -6.77 16.90 1.91
C SER A 161 -7.50 15.59 1.69
N LEU A 162 -8.81 15.54 1.91
CA LEU A 162 -9.67 14.39 1.64
C LEU A 162 -10.71 14.76 0.59
N LYS A 163 -10.65 14.07 -0.55
CA LYS A 163 -11.54 14.29 -1.70
C LYS A 163 -12.44 13.07 -1.92
N SER A 164 -13.72 13.28 -2.12
CA SER A 164 -14.66 12.24 -2.52
C SER A 164 -14.41 11.81 -3.97
N VAL A 165 -14.28 10.51 -4.19
CA VAL A 165 -14.15 9.94 -5.55
C VAL A 165 -15.42 10.18 -6.36
N ALA A 166 -16.60 10.09 -5.72
CA ALA A 166 -17.89 10.18 -6.41
C ALA A 166 -18.29 11.60 -6.78
N THR A 167 -18.06 12.58 -5.87
CA THR A 167 -18.58 13.96 -6.06
C THR A 167 -17.50 14.96 -6.43
N GLY A 168 -16.21 14.59 -6.23
CA GLY A 168 -15.07 15.49 -6.42
C GLY A 168 -14.93 16.56 -5.33
N LYS A 169 -15.84 16.59 -4.35
CA LYS A 169 -15.77 17.52 -3.23
C LYS A 169 -14.58 17.21 -2.35
N GLU A 170 -13.88 18.26 -1.96
CA GLU A 170 -12.67 18.18 -1.16
C GLU A 170 -12.80 18.99 0.13
N ILE A 171 -12.22 18.48 1.23
CA ILE A 171 -12.06 19.18 2.51
C ILE A 171 -10.62 19.06 2.99
N VAL A 172 -10.17 19.99 3.83
CA VAL A 172 -8.89 19.95 4.52
C VAL A 172 -9.11 19.59 5.99
N ILE A 173 -8.37 18.59 6.46
CA ILE A 173 -8.41 18.08 7.84
C ILE A 173 -7.12 18.53 8.52
N PRO A 174 -7.18 19.41 9.54
CA PRO A 174 -5.99 19.83 10.30
C PRO A 174 -5.58 18.79 11.34
N GLY A 175 -4.40 18.98 11.96
CA GLY A 175 -3.91 18.15 13.06
C GLY A 175 -4.91 18.06 14.22
N HIS A 176 -4.99 16.87 14.83
CA HIS A 176 -5.94 16.47 15.89
C HIS A 176 -7.41 16.36 15.45
N TRP A 177 -7.68 16.41 14.14
CA TRP A 177 -9.01 16.28 13.57
C TRP A 177 -9.13 15.02 12.73
N GLY A 178 -10.37 14.62 12.47
CA GLY A 178 -10.67 13.56 11.52
C GLY A 178 -11.95 13.82 10.76
N ALA A 179 -12.10 13.11 9.66
CA ALA A 179 -13.27 13.15 8.80
C ALA A 179 -13.50 11.80 8.13
N ARG A 180 -14.68 11.64 7.53
CA ARG A 180 -15.05 10.44 6.78
C ARG A 180 -15.73 10.84 5.47
N VAL A 181 -15.57 9.98 4.46
CA VAL A 181 -16.32 10.03 3.21
C VAL A 181 -17.01 8.69 2.99
N GLU A 182 -18.28 8.72 2.65
CA GLU A 182 -19.07 7.54 2.30
C GLU A 182 -19.26 7.43 0.79
N ALA A 183 -19.49 6.24 0.28
CA ALA A 183 -19.73 6.01 -1.14
C ALA A 183 -20.89 6.89 -1.65
N GLY A 184 -20.64 7.58 -2.76
CA GLY A 184 -21.64 8.44 -3.39
C GLY A 184 -21.91 9.77 -2.69
N ARG A 185 -21.19 10.11 -1.61
CA ARG A 185 -21.43 11.32 -0.79
C ARG A 185 -20.23 12.25 -0.75
N ASP A 186 -20.49 13.48 -0.36
CA ASP A 186 -19.45 14.43 0.03
C ASP A 186 -18.76 13.99 1.33
N PRO A 187 -17.50 14.40 1.56
CA PRO A 187 -16.87 14.21 2.86
C PRO A 187 -17.67 14.95 3.95
N VAL A 188 -17.87 14.29 5.09
CA VAL A 188 -18.46 14.97 6.26
C VAL A 188 -17.51 16.07 6.77
N PRO A 189 -18.01 17.15 7.35
CA PRO A 189 -17.16 18.18 7.94
C PRO A 189 -16.18 17.57 8.94
N ALA A 190 -14.91 18.00 8.88
CA ALA A 190 -13.91 17.57 9.83
C ALA A 190 -14.29 18.00 11.27
N ARG A 191 -13.96 17.15 12.24
CA ARG A 191 -14.16 17.42 13.67
C ARG A 191 -12.93 17.04 14.49
N VAL A 192 -12.81 17.61 15.66
CA VAL A 192 -11.78 17.16 16.63
C VAL A 192 -12.04 15.71 17.02
N TRP A 193 -10.99 14.90 17.00
CA TRP A 193 -11.01 13.55 17.54
C TRP A 193 -10.52 13.53 18.99
N THR A 194 -11.06 12.60 19.75
CA THR A 194 -10.63 12.34 21.12
C THR A 194 -9.30 11.57 21.15
N GLY A 195 -8.60 11.63 22.28
CA GLY A 195 -7.40 10.79 22.49
C GLY A 195 -7.70 9.30 22.28
N ALA A 196 -8.86 8.82 22.75
CA ALA A 196 -9.26 7.42 22.61
C ALA A 196 -9.46 6.98 21.15
N GLU A 197 -9.93 7.88 20.26
CA GLU A 197 -10.04 7.59 18.84
C GLU A 197 -8.65 7.42 18.23
N PHE A 198 -7.70 8.30 18.50
CA PHE A 198 -6.33 8.18 18.06
C PHE A 198 -5.62 6.94 18.64
N ASP A 199 -5.79 6.67 19.93
CA ASP A 199 -5.20 5.53 20.61
C ASP A 199 -5.62 4.20 19.96
N ASN A 200 -6.88 4.10 19.50
CA ASN A 200 -7.34 2.94 18.76
C ASN A 200 -6.54 2.71 17.47
N PHE A 201 -6.32 3.76 16.67
CA PHE A 201 -5.53 3.67 15.43
C PHE A 201 -4.05 3.41 15.71
N ILE A 202 -3.48 4.07 16.73
CA ILE A 202 -2.08 3.88 17.16
C ILE A 202 -1.85 2.42 17.54
N ARG A 203 -2.67 1.85 18.41
CA ARG A 203 -2.51 0.43 18.83
C ARG A 203 -2.58 -0.54 17.67
N ARG A 204 -3.47 -0.32 16.70
CA ARG A 204 -3.63 -1.18 15.54
C ARG A 204 -2.46 -1.11 14.56
N THR A 205 -1.74 0.01 14.52
CA THR A 205 -0.61 0.24 13.60
C THR A 205 0.76 0.14 14.27
N ASN A 206 0.84 0.12 15.61
CA ASN A 206 2.11 0.01 16.31
C ASN A 206 2.56 -1.46 16.38
N LEU A 207 3.76 -1.75 15.89
CA LEU A 207 4.40 -3.06 15.98
C LEU A 207 4.75 -3.44 17.42
N ASP A 208 5.18 -2.47 18.23
CA ASP A 208 5.63 -2.72 19.61
C ASP A 208 4.45 -3.06 20.55
N ALA A 209 3.21 -2.79 20.12
CA ALA A 209 1.99 -3.18 20.84
C ALA A 209 1.53 -4.62 20.53
N ALA A 210 2.33 -5.41 19.87
CA ALA A 210 2.09 -6.83 19.58
C ALA A 210 2.80 -7.73 20.60
N GLY A 211 2.64 -7.44 21.88
CA GLY A 211 2.94 -8.37 22.96
C GLY A 211 1.68 -9.15 23.34
N PRO A 212 1.82 -10.35 23.97
CA PRO A 212 0.70 -11.21 24.34
C PRO A 212 -0.31 -10.51 25.22
#